data_53a7ab1ed7e784a1924bbd8fd81e5347
#
_entry.id   53a7ab1ed7e784a1924bbd8fd81e5347
#
_cell.length_a   1.000
_cell.length_b   1.000
_cell.length_c   1.000
_cell.angle_alpha   90.00
_cell.angle_beta   90.00
_cell.angle_gamma   90.00
#
_symmetry.space_group_name_H-M   'P 1'
#
loop_
_entity.id
_entity.type
_entity.pdbx_description
1 polymer ?
#
loop_
_entity_poly.entity_id
_entity_poly.type
_entity_poly.pdbx_seq_one_letter_code
_entity_poly.pdbx_strand_id
1 'polypeptide(L)'
;RGRTIANPAAMDTGVRLSGSTGFTLDPVAALRRRVRVPANKKISLTFWTCVGANRTELEDAVNRLDHPESFARQAMLAWTRSQVQTRHLGLSLADAAIGQQLARYLIYPDSNLRLPSEAIISGLGKQSSLWPTSISGDYPIFALRIDDVADLEIVAQALRFQEYMRARGMMADLVIVNEQASSYVQDLQQAIDSQCENSRLRGTELGPRQHIFAVRRDLMDEPTYRTLLASARVVLHTRNGKIADQIERAETTALQARDAQHSGKPTLARDLSTISAGRSSLSRDIPADGNGLSNWNGFGGFNDDGRHYVIRLTGTKTTPQPWINVISNESFGFHTSAEGAAFTWSRNSRDYQLTPWSNDPVTNRPGEGLYIYDHSSGKAFSPMAAVVRDPSMTYEAWHGQGFSTFRSQRGPLSMDLTHVVDPVDPVKLSRLRIQNYGSSAVRLRIYAYAEWVLGTHRSRTSGTIIPSQDAATGALLATNPYNLDFGGRVAFLA
;
A
#
# COMPACT_ATOMS: atom_id res chain seq x y z
N ARG A 1 -16.92 -2.69 16.16
CA ARG A 1 -15.48 -2.53 15.98
C ARG A 1 -14.70 -3.54 16.82
N GLY A 2 -13.42 -3.79 16.51
CA GLY A 2 -12.64 -4.88 17.11
C GLY A 2 -12.90 -6.24 16.48
N ARG A 3 -13.60 -6.28 15.38
CA ARG A 3 -13.86 -7.45 14.55
C ARG A 3 -13.09 -7.33 13.23
N THR A 4 -12.92 -8.45 12.56
CA THR A 4 -12.26 -8.53 11.24
C THR A 4 -13.18 -9.25 10.27
N ILE A 5 -12.83 -9.24 8.98
CA ILE A 5 -13.53 -10.05 7.96
C ILE A 5 -13.50 -11.54 8.32
N ALA A 6 -12.43 -12.01 8.97
CA ALA A 6 -12.31 -13.40 9.42
C ALA A 6 -13.20 -13.73 10.65
N ASN A 7 -13.61 -12.71 11.42
CA ASN A 7 -14.45 -12.88 12.61
C ASN A 7 -15.49 -11.77 12.72
N PRO A 8 -16.47 -11.69 11.80
CA PRO A 8 -17.51 -10.66 11.85
C PRO A 8 -18.56 -10.95 12.92
N ALA A 9 -19.09 -9.90 13.56
CA ALA A 9 -20.13 -10.04 14.57
C ALA A 9 -21.41 -10.74 14.06
N ALA A 10 -21.68 -10.68 12.77
CA ALA A 10 -22.80 -11.38 12.13
C ALA A 10 -22.70 -12.91 12.22
N MET A 11 -21.52 -13.46 12.53
CA MET A 11 -21.29 -14.91 12.71
C MET A 11 -21.50 -15.38 14.15
N ASP A 12 -21.70 -14.48 15.11
CA ASP A 12 -21.93 -14.86 16.49
C ASP A 12 -23.20 -15.72 16.63
N THR A 13 -23.08 -16.81 17.40
CA THR A 13 -24.20 -17.74 17.61
C THR A 13 -25.35 -17.08 18.37
N GLY A 14 -26.59 -17.34 17.95
CA GLY A 14 -27.78 -16.81 18.60
C GLY A 14 -28.13 -15.37 18.27
N VAL A 15 -27.24 -14.61 17.67
CA VAL A 15 -27.49 -13.22 17.29
C VAL A 15 -28.26 -13.14 15.98
N ARG A 16 -29.35 -12.39 15.95
CA ARG A 16 -30.05 -12.03 14.70
C ARG A 16 -29.27 -10.89 14.02
N LEU A 17 -29.31 -10.85 12.69
CA LEU A 17 -28.87 -9.64 11.99
C LEU A 17 -29.79 -8.48 12.39
N SER A 18 -29.25 -7.29 12.51
CA SER A 18 -29.99 -6.12 13.02
C SER A 18 -31.17 -5.70 12.14
N GLY A 19 -31.12 -6.02 10.84
CA GLY A 19 -32.09 -5.53 9.86
C GLY A 19 -32.07 -4.00 9.70
N SER A 20 -31.01 -3.36 10.16
CA SER A 20 -30.89 -1.90 10.09
C SER A 20 -30.84 -1.41 8.65
N THR A 21 -31.61 -0.38 8.36
CA THR A 21 -31.69 0.32 7.06
C THR A 21 -31.60 1.82 7.29
N GLY A 22 -31.41 2.58 6.22
CA GLY A 22 -31.31 4.04 6.28
C GLY A 22 -29.88 4.53 6.48
N PHE A 23 -29.73 5.69 7.10
CA PHE A 23 -28.43 6.30 7.32
C PHE A 23 -27.65 5.57 8.42
N THR A 24 -26.48 5.05 8.08
CA THR A 24 -25.55 4.37 9.01
C THR A 24 -24.12 4.89 8.82
N LEU A 25 -23.32 4.87 9.88
CA LEU A 25 -21.94 5.37 9.82
C LEU A 25 -21.00 4.43 9.07
N ASP A 26 -21.20 3.13 9.22
CA ASP A 26 -20.40 2.09 8.52
C ASP A 26 -21.38 1.17 7.77
N PRO A 27 -21.83 1.57 6.56
CA PRO A 27 -22.86 0.83 5.84
C PRO A 27 -22.31 -0.49 5.34
N VAL A 28 -22.96 -1.58 5.71
CA VAL A 28 -22.65 -2.93 5.24
C VAL A 28 -23.94 -3.63 4.81
N ALA A 29 -23.85 -4.43 3.76
CA ALA A 29 -24.89 -5.38 3.38
C ALA A 29 -24.55 -6.77 3.90
N ALA A 30 -25.40 -7.35 4.74
CA ALA A 30 -25.20 -8.68 5.30
C ALA A 30 -26.44 -9.54 5.07
N LEU A 31 -26.26 -10.65 4.40
CA LEU A 31 -27.28 -11.66 4.17
C LEU A 31 -26.87 -12.96 4.83
N ARG A 32 -27.82 -13.60 5.54
CA ARG A 32 -27.60 -14.90 6.17
C ARG A 32 -28.69 -15.89 5.79
N ARG A 33 -28.32 -17.05 5.27
CA ARG A 33 -29.24 -18.12 4.96
C ARG A 33 -28.87 -19.39 5.73
N ARG A 34 -29.82 -19.99 6.43
CA ARG A 34 -29.64 -21.33 6.97
C ARG A 34 -29.89 -22.37 5.86
N VAL A 35 -29.02 -23.33 5.80
CA VAL A 35 -29.10 -24.42 4.85
C VAL A 35 -28.85 -25.74 5.57
N ARG A 36 -29.52 -26.79 5.13
CA ARG A 36 -29.28 -28.18 5.56
C ARG A 36 -28.80 -28.96 4.34
N VAL A 37 -27.61 -29.50 4.41
CA VAL A 37 -27.05 -30.36 3.35
C VAL A 37 -27.18 -31.80 3.83
N PRO A 38 -28.05 -32.62 3.24
CA PRO A 38 -28.16 -34.04 3.59
C PRO A 38 -26.89 -34.82 3.22
N ALA A 39 -26.68 -35.98 3.85
CA ALA A 39 -25.54 -36.83 3.55
C ALA A 39 -25.52 -37.18 2.04
N ASN A 40 -24.35 -37.13 1.41
CA ASN A 40 -24.11 -37.40 -0.01
C ASN A 40 -24.92 -36.51 -0.98
N LYS A 41 -25.38 -35.35 -0.55
CA LYS A 41 -26.06 -34.36 -1.39
C LYS A 41 -25.27 -33.05 -1.46
N LYS A 42 -25.43 -32.33 -2.56
CA LYS A 42 -24.94 -30.97 -2.74
C LYS A 42 -26.09 -29.98 -2.86
N ILE A 43 -25.88 -28.76 -2.39
CA ILE A 43 -26.78 -27.65 -2.65
C ILE A 43 -25.96 -26.51 -3.26
N SER A 44 -26.59 -25.70 -4.06
CA SER A 44 -26.00 -24.48 -4.63
C SER A 44 -26.78 -23.27 -4.14
N LEU A 45 -26.08 -22.22 -3.77
CA LEU A 45 -26.66 -20.94 -3.41
C LEU A 45 -25.99 -19.87 -4.28
N THR A 46 -26.81 -18.97 -4.81
CA THR A 46 -26.31 -17.84 -5.60
C THR A 46 -26.70 -16.56 -4.89
N PHE A 47 -25.74 -15.67 -4.68
CA PHE A 47 -25.95 -14.32 -4.18
C PHE A 47 -25.70 -13.33 -5.31
N TRP A 48 -26.60 -12.37 -5.46
CA TRP A 48 -26.54 -11.35 -6.49
C TRP A 48 -26.14 -10.03 -5.90
N THR A 49 -25.19 -9.35 -6.53
CA THR A 49 -24.85 -7.96 -6.25
C THR A 49 -25.09 -7.17 -7.52
N CYS A 50 -26.03 -6.26 -7.50
CA CYS A 50 -26.43 -5.47 -8.68
C CYS A 50 -26.35 -3.97 -8.35
N VAL A 51 -26.05 -3.18 -9.38
CA VAL A 51 -26.15 -1.72 -9.37
C VAL A 51 -26.85 -1.28 -10.66
N GLY A 52 -27.75 -0.33 -10.55
CA GLY A 52 -28.44 0.30 -11.67
C GLY A 52 -28.47 1.82 -11.52
N ALA A 53 -28.65 2.57 -12.59
CA ALA A 53 -28.78 4.02 -12.54
C ALA A 53 -30.08 4.47 -11.81
N ASN A 54 -31.08 3.60 -11.79
CA ASN A 54 -32.33 3.79 -11.07
C ASN A 54 -32.94 2.45 -10.67
N ARG A 55 -34.05 2.52 -9.92
CA ARG A 55 -34.74 1.32 -9.39
C ARG A 55 -35.29 0.41 -10.49
N THR A 56 -35.83 0.97 -11.55
CA THR A 56 -36.41 0.23 -12.67
C THR A 56 -35.34 -0.63 -13.37
N GLU A 57 -34.19 -0.01 -13.67
CA GLU A 57 -33.07 -0.73 -14.29
C GLU A 57 -32.53 -1.85 -13.39
N LEU A 58 -32.49 -1.62 -12.07
CA LEU A 58 -32.11 -2.64 -11.10
C LEU A 58 -33.10 -3.81 -11.08
N GLU A 59 -34.41 -3.52 -11.04
CA GLU A 59 -35.48 -4.53 -11.05
C GLU A 59 -35.46 -5.35 -12.35
N ASP A 60 -35.25 -4.70 -13.48
CA ASP A 60 -35.09 -5.39 -14.77
C ASP A 60 -33.86 -6.30 -14.81
N ALA A 61 -32.75 -5.87 -14.24
CA ALA A 61 -31.53 -6.69 -14.15
C ALA A 61 -31.76 -7.90 -13.24
N VAL A 62 -32.41 -7.73 -12.09
CA VAL A 62 -32.76 -8.84 -11.18
C VAL A 62 -33.69 -9.82 -11.87
N ASN A 63 -34.77 -9.34 -12.50
CA ASN A 63 -35.76 -10.19 -13.20
C ASN A 63 -35.13 -11.02 -14.34
N ARG A 64 -34.16 -10.46 -15.07
CA ARG A 64 -33.42 -11.20 -16.11
C ARG A 64 -32.49 -12.28 -15.57
N LEU A 65 -31.98 -12.10 -14.35
CA LEU A 65 -30.90 -12.92 -13.79
C LEU A 65 -31.39 -13.89 -12.70
N ASP A 66 -32.62 -13.70 -12.16
CA ASP A 66 -33.18 -14.54 -11.09
C ASP A 66 -33.76 -15.86 -11.61
N HIS A 67 -32.87 -16.63 -12.26
CA HIS A 67 -33.19 -17.99 -12.73
C HIS A 67 -32.06 -18.95 -12.34
N PRO A 68 -32.35 -20.19 -11.99
CA PRO A 68 -31.36 -21.19 -11.58
C PRO A 68 -30.21 -21.39 -12.58
N GLU A 69 -30.50 -21.26 -13.88
CA GLU A 69 -29.51 -21.45 -14.94
C GLU A 69 -28.69 -20.20 -15.28
N SER A 70 -29.08 -19.05 -14.73
CA SER A 70 -28.45 -17.77 -15.06
C SER A 70 -26.94 -17.77 -14.75
N PHE A 71 -26.51 -18.39 -13.64
CA PHE A 71 -25.10 -18.48 -13.29
C PHE A 71 -24.30 -19.24 -14.35
N ALA A 72 -24.75 -20.44 -14.76
CA ALA A 72 -24.06 -21.25 -15.75
C ALA A 72 -24.01 -20.54 -17.12
N ARG A 73 -25.11 -19.91 -17.51
CA ARG A 73 -25.22 -19.14 -18.75
C ARG A 73 -24.27 -17.93 -18.73
N GLN A 74 -24.23 -17.14 -17.64
CA GLN A 74 -23.35 -15.98 -17.55
C GLN A 74 -21.87 -16.39 -17.49
N ALA A 75 -21.54 -17.49 -16.81
CA ALA A 75 -20.18 -18.04 -16.80
C ALA A 75 -19.74 -18.45 -18.22
N MET A 76 -20.61 -19.11 -18.98
CA MET A 76 -20.35 -19.50 -20.37
C MET A 76 -20.17 -18.26 -21.28
N LEU A 77 -21.04 -17.25 -21.14
CA LEU A 77 -20.94 -16.00 -21.90
C LEU A 77 -19.66 -15.25 -21.59
N ALA A 78 -19.27 -15.15 -20.31
CA ALA A 78 -18.02 -14.51 -19.88
C ALA A 78 -16.80 -15.24 -20.47
N TRP A 79 -16.80 -16.57 -20.43
CA TRP A 79 -15.75 -17.38 -21.04
C TRP A 79 -15.65 -17.16 -22.56
N THR A 80 -16.79 -17.25 -23.26
CA THR A 80 -16.86 -17.04 -24.71
C THR A 80 -16.38 -15.64 -25.09
N ARG A 81 -16.84 -14.59 -24.36
CA ARG A 81 -16.39 -13.21 -24.57
C ARG A 81 -14.89 -13.08 -24.39
N SER A 82 -14.32 -13.70 -23.36
CA SER A 82 -12.87 -13.69 -23.12
C SER A 82 -12.11 -14.32 -24.29
N GLN A 83 -12.57 -15.46 -24.83
CA GLN A 83 -11.97 -16.14 -25.98
C GLN A 83 -12.04 -15.28 -27.25
N VAL A 84 -13.21 -14.69 -27.52
CA VAL A 84 -13.42 -13.81 -28.68
C VAL A 84 -12.49 -12.59 -28.60
N GLN A 85 -12.42 -11.92 -27.45
CA GLN A 85 -11.54 -10.76 -27.27
C GLN A 85 -10.07 -11.13 -27.47
N THR A 86 -9.60 -12.25 -26.89
CA THR A 86 -8.21 -12.70 -27.04
C THR A 86 -7.87 -13.01 -28.50
N ARG A 87 -8.77 -13.68 -29.22
CA ARG A 87 -8.61 -13.94 -30.66
C ARG A 87 -8.63 -12.67 -31.52
N HIS A 88 -9.51 -11.71 -31.18
CA HIS A 88 -9.58 -10.42 -31.87
C HIS A 88 -8.27 -9.63 -31.78
N LEU A 89 -7.58 -9.75 -30.64
CA LEU A 89 -6.26 -9.15 -30.43
C LEU A 89 -5.13 -9.98 -31.08
N GLY A 90 -5.43 -11.11 -31.72
CA GLY A 90 -4.43 -12.00 -32.29
C GLY A 90 -3.53 -12.67 -31.26
N LEU A 91 -4.01 -12.84 -30.02
CA LEU A 91 -3.26 -13.46 -28.92
C LEU A 91 -3.69 -14.92 -28.76
N SER A 92 -2.70 -15.79 -28.53
CA SER A 92 -2.93 -17.12 -27.98
C SER A 92 -3.27 -17.07 -26.48
N LEU A 93 -3.72 -18.18 -25.91
CA LEU A 93 -3.93 -18.27 -24.46
C LEU A 93 -2.60 -18.13 -23.68
N ALA A 94 -1.50 -18.62 -24.26
CA ALA A 94 -0.17 -18.47 -23.69
C ALA A 94 0.25 -16.98 -23.68
N ASP A 95 0.05 -16.26 -24.79
CA ASP A 95 0.34 -14.82 -24.85
C ASP A 95 -0.52 -14.04 -23.83
N ALA A 96 -1.79 -14.38 -23.69
CA ALA A 96 -2.67 -13.76 -22.70
C ALA A 96 -2.17 -13.98 -21.26
N ALA A 97 -1.63 -15.17 -20.95
CA ALA A 97 -1.02 -15.45 -19.65
C ALA A 97 0.24 -14.59 -19.42
N ILE A 98 1.10 -14.44 -20.44
CA ILE A 98 2.28 -13.55 -20.38
C ILE A 98 1.85 -12.11 -20.19
N GLY A 99 0.82 -11.64 -20.91
CA GLY A 99 0.24 -10.31 -20.72
C GLY A 99 -0.28 -10.07 -19.29
N GLN A 100 -0.86 -11.07 -18.65
CA GLN A 100 -1.28 -11.00 -17.24
C GLN A 100 -0.08 -10.95 -16.28
N GLN A 101 0.98 -11.71 -16.53
CA GLN A 101 2.20 -11.64 -15.74
C GLN A 101 2.84 -10.25 -15.86
N LEU A 102 2.93 -9.69 -17.06
CA LEU A 102 3.41 -8.32 -17.28
C LEU A 102 2.57 -7.29 -16.52
N ALA A 103 1.25 -7.41 -16.57
CA ALA A 103 0.33 -6.54 -15.83
C ALA A 103 0.58 -6.56 -14.32
N ARG A 104 0.94 -7.72 -13.73
CA ARG A 104 1.33 -7.83 -12.33
C ARG A 104 2.49 -6.91 -11.97
N TYR A 105 3.54 -6.87 -12.79
CA TYR A 105 4.72 -6.01 -12.57
C TYR A 105 4.40 -4.52 -12.73
N LEU A 106 3.43 -4.18 -13.55
CA LEU A 106 2.96 -2.80 -13.69
C LEU A 106 2.10 -2.35 -12.51
N ILE A 107 1.30 -3.25 -11.92
CA ILE A 107 0.49 -2.95 -10.72
C ILE A 107 1.36 -2.94 -9.47
N TYR A 108 2.21 -3.95 -9.30
CA TYR A 108 3.09 -4.12 -8.14
C TYR A 108 4.54 -3.99 -8.58
N PRO A 109 5.20 -2.83 -8.33
CA PRO A 109 6.60 -2.64 -8.71
C PRO A 109 7.50 -3.73 -8.14
N ASP A 110 8.33 -4.32 -9.00
CA ASP A 110 9.29 -5.35 -8.65
C ASP A 110 10.68 -4.94 -9.15
N SER A 111 11.72 -5.17 -8.35
CA SER A 111 13.09 -4.77 -8.69
C SER A 111 13.66 -5.52 -9.89
N ASN A 112 13.16 -6.72 -10.19
CA ASN A 112 13.77 -7.58 -11.22
C ASN A 112 13.48 -7.14 -12.66
N LEU A 113 12.42 -6.36 -12.89
CA LEU A 113 12.08 -5.78 -14.20
C LEU A 113 12.27 -4.26 -14.25
N ARG A 114 12.95 -3.69 -13.27
CA ARG A 114 13.32 -2.26 -13.23
C ARG A 114 14.82 -2.11 -13.46
N LEU A 115 15.26 -0.87 -13.62
CA LEU A 115 16.70 -0.58 -13.57
C LEU A 115 17.30 -0.95 -12.20
N PRO A 116 18.61 -1.23 -12.13
CA PRO A 116 19.33 -1.36 -10.87
C PRO A 116 19.14 -0.13 -9.97
N SER A 117 19.17 -0.33 -8.65
CA SER A 117 18.93 0.74 -7.66
C SER A 117 19.81 1.96 -7.87
N GLU A 118 21.09 1.77 -8.20
CA GLU A 118 22.05 2.86 -8.45
C GLU A 118 21.63 3.72 -9.64
N ALA A 119 21.13 3.08 -10.71
CA ALA A 119 20.66 3.79 -11.90
C ALA A 119 19.35 4.55 -11.61
N ILE A 120 18.47 3.99 -10.78
CA ILE A 120 17.26 4.69 -10.33
C ILE A 120 17.63 5.89 -9.46
N ILE A 121 18.50 5.72 -8.46
CA ILE A 121 18.93 6.78 -7.54
C ILE A 121 19.58 7.94 -8.31
N SER A 122 20.44 7.63 -9.26
CA SER A 122 21.15 8.66 -10.04
C SER A 122 20.34 9.28 -11.17
N GLY A 123 19.29 8.58 -11.64
CA GLY A 123 18.54 8.95 -12.84
C GLY A 123 17.15 9.53 -12.61
N LEU A 124 16.56 9.32 -11.43
CA LEU A 124 15.18 9.74 -11.16
C LEU A 124 15.10 11.26 -10.94
N GLY A 125 14.51 11.95 -11.92
CA GLY A 125 14.20 13.37 -11.86
C GLY A 125 12.73 13.65 -11.56
N LYS A 126 12.30 14.89 -11.82
CA LYS A 126 10.90 15.31 -11.64
C LYS A 126 9.99 14.69 -12.70
N GLN A 127 8.74 14.41 -12.34
CA GLN A 127 7.72 13.94 -13.29
C GLN A 127 7.58 14.87 -14.51
N SER A 128 7.68 16.18 -14.31
CA SER A 128 7.62 17.17 -15.41
C SER A 128 8.72 17.04 -16.45
N SER A 129 9.83 16.36 -16.15
CA SER A 129 10.89 16.06 -17.13
C SER A 129 10.40 15.15 -18.26
N LEU A 130 9.30 14.42 -18.07
CA LEU A 130 8.70 13.56 -19.10
C LEU A 130 7.79 14.34 -20.08
N TRP A 131 7.29 15.51 -19.70
CA TRP A 131 6.30 16.24 -20.48
C TRP A 131 6.74 16.67 -21.89
N PRO A 132 8.02 17.01 -22.14
CA PRO A 132 8.48 17.28 -23.51
C PRO A 132 8.30 16.10 -24.47
N THR A 133 8.19 14.86 -23.95
CA THR A 133 7.91 13.65 -24.73
C THR A 133 6.42 13.29 -24.77
N SER A 134 5.54 14.19 -24.30
CA SER A 134 4.10 14.00 -24.19
C SER A 134 3.67 12.90 -23.21
N ILE A 135 4.57 12.40 -22.38
CA ILE A 135 4.28 11.39 -21.35
C ILE A 135 3.91 12.11 -20.06
N SER A 136 2.68 11.86 -19.53
CA SER A 136 2.21 12.51 -18.29
C SER A 136 2.96 12.04 -17.05
N GLY A 137 3.33 10.76 -17.01
CA GLY A 137 3.92 10.11 -15.85
C GLY A 137 2.91 9.76 -14.74
N ASP A 138 1.61 9.91 -14.98
CA ASP A 138 0.55 9.56 -14.02
C ASP A 138 0.22 8.09 -14.01
N TYR A 139 0.46 7.41 -15.14
CA TYR A 139 0.21 5.99 -15.31
C TYR A 139 1.49 5.16 -15.13
N PRO A 140 1.37 3.88 -14.76
CA PRO A 140 2.51 2.97 -14.77
C PRO A 140 3.16 2.92 -16.15
N ILE A 141 4.49 3.10 -16.21
CA ILE A 141 5.23 3.08 -17.49
C ILE A 141 5.81 1.69 -17.72
N PHE A 142 5.54 1.16 -18.91
CA PHE A 142 6.24 0.03 -19.52
C PHE A 142 7.17 0.57 -20.60
N ALA A 143 8.47 0.61 -20.35
CA ALA A 143 9.49 1.03 -21.31
C ALA A 143 10.05 -0.20 -22.05
N LEU A 144 9.93 -0.20 -23.36
CA LEU A 144 10.56 -1.19 -24.26
C LEU A 144 11.64 -0.51 -25.10
N ARG A 145 12.88 -0.90 -24.91
CA ARG A 145 14.04 -0.37 -25.63
C ARG A 145 14.34 -1.26 -26.82
N ILE A 146 14.58 -0.65 -27.99
CA ILE A 146 14.88 -1.33 -29.25
C ILE A 146 15.95 -0.56 -30.03
N ASP A 147 16.84 -1.28 -30.69
CA ASP A 147 17.91 -0.73 -31.51
C ASP A 147 18.17 -1.49 -32.82
N ASP A 148 17.46 -2.59 -33.07
CA ASP A 148 17.55 -3.38 -34.29
C ASP A 148 16.19 -3.61 -34.93
N VAL A 149 16.10 -3.44 -36.24
CA VAL A 149 14.92 -3.70 -37.07
C VAL A 149 14.48 -5.17 -37.00
N ALA A 150 15.42 -6.10 -36.82
CA ALA A 150 15.13 -7.52 -36.70
C ALA A 150 14.22 -7.84 -35.49
N ASP A 151 14.20 -6.99 -34.47
CA ASP A 151 13.44 -7.16 -33.23
C ASP A 151 12.02 -6.58 -33.25
N LEU A 152 11.55 -6.05 -34.38
CA LEU A 152 10.22 -5.41 -34.51
C LEU A 152 9.06 -6.34 -34.12
N GLU A 153 9.22 -7.65 -34.16
CA GLU A 153 8.22 -8.60 -33.68
C GLU A 153 7.95 -8.43 -32.18
N ILE A 154 8.98 -8.10 -31.38
CA ILE A 154 8.85 -7.87 -29.94
C ILE A 154 8.05 -6.58 -29.68
N VAL A 155 8.23 -5.55 -30.51
CA VAL A 155 7.41 -4.33 -30.47
C VAL A 155 5.94 -4.66 -30.76
N ALA A 156 5.67 -5.45 -31.79
CA ALA A 156 4.32 -5.90 -32.11
C ALA A 156 3.71 -6.71 -30.96
N GLN A 157 4.47 -7.53 -30.28
CA GLN A 157 4.04 -8.27 -29.09
C GLN A 157 3.70 -7.34 -27.93
N ALA A 158 4.54 -6.35 -27.63
CA ALA A 158 4.29 -5.34 -26.58
C ALA A 158 3.02 -4.53 -26.86
N LEU A 159 2.78 -4.13 -28.09
CA LEU A 159 1.57 -3.44 -28.50
C LEU A 159 0.32 -4.29 -28.28
N ARG A 160 0.35 -5.58 -28.65
CA ARG A 160 -0.75 -6.50 -28.37
C ARG A 160 -1.00 -6.67 -26.87
N PHE A 161 0.05 -6.72 -26.05
CA PHE A 161 -0.12 -6.76 -24.59
C PHE A 161 -0.72 -5.47 -24.03
N GLN A 162 -0.33 -4.31 -24.55
CA GLN A 162 -0.95 -3.03 -24.20
C GLN A 162 -2.43 -2.99 -24.58
N GLU A 163 -2.80 -3.44 -25.78
CA GLU A 163 -4.19 -3.57 -26.22
C GLU A 163 -4.98 -4.52 -25.30
N TYR A 164 -4.37 -5.65 -24.93
CA TYR A 164 -4.97 -6.64 -24.03
C TYR A 164 -5.23 -6.06 -22.63
N MET A 165 -4.25 -5.38 -22.02
CA MET A 165 -4.39 -4.75 -20.72
C MET A 165 -5.49 -3.69 -20.75
N ARG A 166 -5.51 -2.85 -21.78
CA ARG A 166 -6.53 -1.83 -21.97
C ARG A 166 -7.93 -2.42 -22.14
N ALA A 167 -8.07 -3.50 -22.89
CA ALA A 167 -9.33 -4.22 -23.05
C ALA A 167 -9.84 -4.83 -21.72
N ARG A 168 -8.95 -4.99 -20.72
CA ARG A 168 -9.27 -5.43 -19.36
C ARG A 168 -9.43 -4.26 -18.37
N GLY A 169 -9.44 -3.01 -18.86
CA GLY A 169 -9.61 -1.81 -18.05
C GLY A 169 -8.35 -1.37 -17.30
N MET A 170 -7.19 -1.94 -17.62
CA MET A 170 -5.92 -1.51 -17.04
C MET A 170 -5.27 -0.45 -17.91
N MET A 171 -4.96 0.70 -17.30
CA MET A 171 -4.27 1.81 -17.94
C MET A 171 -2.77 1.77 -17.58
N ALA A 172 -1.92 1.75 -18.61
CA ALA A 172 -0.47 1.85 -18.49
C ALA A 172 0.10 2.49 -19.75
N ASP A 173 1.16 3.28 -19.61
CA ASP A 173 1.85 3.90 -20.73
C ASP A 173 2.89 2.95 -21.30
N LEU A 174 2.73 2.51 -22.54
CA LEU A 174 3.77 1.82 -23.30
C LEU A 174 4.66 2.85 -23.99
N VAL A 175 5.94 2.88 -23.63
CA VAL A 175 6.93 3.77 -24.22
C VAL A 175 7.97 2.95 -24.94
N ILE A 176 7.97 3.01 -26.26
CA ILE A 176 8.95 2.35 -27.14
C ILE A 176 10.08 3.34 -27.38
N VAL A 177 11.27 3.01 -26.90
CA VAL A 177 12.46 3.87 -27.02
C VAL A 177 13.36 3.31 -28.12
N ASN A 178 13.43 4.02 -29.23
CA ASN A 178 14.36 3.72 -30.31
C ASN A 178 15.76 4.21 -29.92
N GLU A 179 16.67 3.28 -29.70
CA GLU A 179 18.08 3.51 -29.31
C GLU A 179 19.06 3.30 -30.48
N GLN A 180 18.55 3.09 -31.69
CA GLN A 180 19.42 3.01 -32.87
C GLN A 180 20.21 4.31 -33.03
N ALA A 181 21.49 4.17 -33.35
CA ALA A 181 22.33 5.32 -33.64
C ALA A 181 21.71 6.16 -34.78
N SER A 182 21.82 7.49 -34.66
CA SER A 182 21.27 8.40 -35.66
C SER A 182 21.76 8.08 -37.06
N SER A 183 20.82 7.81 -37.97
CA SER A 183 21.07 7.54 -39.38
C SER A 183 20.21 8.46 -40.24
N TYR A 184 20.69 8.77 -41.44
CA TYR A 184 19.92 9.56 -42.44
C TYR A 184 18.64 8.81 -42.82
N VAL A 185 18.67 7.49 -42.87
CA VAL A 185 17.51 6.64 -43.14
C VAL A 185 16.96 6.14 -41.80
N GLN A 186 15.73 6.51 -41.49
CA GLN A 186 15.09 6.23 -40.19
C GLN A 186 14.14 5.02 -40.28
N ASP A 187 14.57 3.95 -40.93
CA ASP A 187 13.72 2.79 -41.21
C ASP A 187 13.11 2.19 -39.93
N LEU A 188 13.91 2.06 -38.87
CA LEU A 188 13.43 1.52 -37.59
C LEU A 188 12.34 2.44 -37.00
N GLN A 189 12.55 3.75 -36.97
CA GLN A 189 11.56 4.69 -36.42
C GLN A 189 10.26 4.66 -37.21
N GLN A 190 10.34 4.66 -38.54
CA GLN A 190 9.17 4.59 -39.41
C GLN A 190 8.38 3.28 -39.20
N ALA A 191 9.09 2.17 -39.02
CA ALA A 191 8.47 0.88 -38.74
C ALA A 191 7.76 0.87 -37.38
N ILE A 192 8.41 1.43 -36.34
CA ILE A 192 7.80 1.58 -35.01
C ILE A 192 6.56 2.46 -35.08
N ASP A 193 6.64 3.62 -35.72
CA ASP A 193 5.52 4.57 -35.85
C ASP A 193 4.35 3.92 -36.59
N SER A 194 4.60 3.19 -37.66
CA SER A 194 3.58 2.44 -38.41
C SER A 194 2.90 1.37 -37.55
N GLN A 195 3.66 0.62 -36.76
CA GLN A 195 3.08 -0.38 -35.84
C GLN A 195 2.26 0.28 -34.73
N CYS A 196 2.73 1.39 -34.15
CA CYS A 196 2.01 2.16 -33.15
C CYS A 196 0.68 2.71 -33.68
N GLU A 197 0.69 3.25 -34.91
CA GLU A 197 -0.53 3.78 -35.54
C GLU A 197 -1.53 2.68 -35.84
N ASN A 198 -1.08 1.54 -36.35
CA ASN A 198 -1.95 0.38 -36.57
C ASN A 198 -2.58 -0.11 -35.25
N SER A 199 -1.83 -0.11 -34.15
CA SER A 199 -2.37 -0.46 -32.83
C SER A 199 -3.38 0.57 -32.32
N ARG A 200 -3.14 1.87 -32.51
CA ARG A 200 -4.07 2.94 -32.15
C ARG A 200 -5.38 2.83 -32.93
N LEU A 201 -5.33 2.48 -34.20
CA LEU A 201 -6.52 2.31 -35.06
C LEU A 201 -7.37 1.13 -34.60
N ARG A 202 -6.77 0.00 -34.20
CA ARG A 202 -7.50 -1.14 -33.64
C ARG A 202 -8.19 -0.85 -32.31
N GLY A 203 -7.68 0.12 -31.57
CA GLY A 203 -8.12 0.44 -30.22
C GLY A 203 -9.28 1.46 -30.11
N THR A 204 -9.93 1.86 -31.20
CA THR A 204 -10.93 2.96 -31.23
C THR A 204 -12.14 2.75 -30.31
N GLU A 205 -12.54 1.52 -30.03
CA GLU A 205 -13.69 1.19 -29.15
C GLU A 205 -13.33 1.07 -27.66
N LEU A 206 -12.03 1.11 -27.29
CA LEU A 206 -11.54 0.72 -25.98
C LEU A 206 -11.04 1.88 -25.08
N GLY A 207 -11.37 3.14 -25.42
CA GLY A 207 -11.01 4.33 -24.62
C GLY A 207 -9.90 5.18 -25.23
N PRO A 208 -9.33 6.15 -24.49
CA PRO A 208 -8.43 7.16 -25.05
C PRO A 208 -7.15 6.56 -25.66
N ARG A 209 -6.77 7.11 -26.81
CA ARG A 209 -5.69 6.61 -27.67
C ARG A 209 -4.26 6.89 -27.17
N GLN A 210 -4.07 7.60 -26.06
CA GLN A 210 -2.84 8.31 -25.70
C GLN A 210 -1.89 7.52 -24.78
N HIS A 211 -1.90 6.20 -24.82
CA HIS A 211 -1.05 5.38 -23.93
C HIS A 211 0.04 4.60 -24.67
N ILE A 212 0.34 5.00 -25.91
CA ILE A 212 1.42 4.40 -26.71
C ILE A 212 2.31 5.53 -27.24
N PHE A 213 3.57 5.52 -26.84
CA PHE A 213 4.54 6.54 -27.18
C PHE A 213 5.73 5.88 -27.89
N ALA A 214 6.12 6.40 -29.06
CA ALA A 214 7.33 6.05 -29.74
C ALA A 214 8.28 7.26 -29.67
N VAL A 215 9.40 7.08 -28.99
CA VAL A 215 10.36 8.14 -28.73
C VAL A 215 11.75 7.75 -29.23
N ARG A 216 12.49 8.72 -29.75
CA ARG A 216 13.86 8.55 -30.19
C ARG A 216 14.82 8.98 -29.10
N ARG A 217 15.79 8.10 -28.79
CA ARG A 217 16.81 8.36 -27.77
C ARG A 217 17.68 9.57 -28.13
N ASP A 218 18.03 9.73 -29.40
CA ASP A 218 18.89 10.81 -29.90
C ASP A 218 18.23 12.19 -29.86
N LEU A 219 16.90 12.26 -29.73
CA LEU A 219 16.14 13.50 -29.57
C LEU A 219 15.81 13.82 -28.11
N MET A 220 16.19 12.96 -27.17
CA MET A 220 15.95 13.17 -25.75
C MET A 220 17.23 13.63 -25.06
N ASP A 221 17.12 14.63 -24.17
CA ASP A 221 18.20 14.94 -23.28
C ASP A 221 18.44 13.81 -22.24
N GLU A 222 19.64 13.76 -21.70
CA GLU A 222 20.04 12.73 -20.78
C GLU A 222 19.19 12.69 -19.48
N PRO A 223 18.82 13.83 -18.85
CA PRO A 223 17.96 13.85 -17.69
C PRO A 223 16.56 13.27 -17.96
N THR A 224 15.94 13.62 -19.08
CA THR A 224 14.63 13.11 -19.50
C THR A 224 14.67 11.60 -19.71
N TYR A 225 15.66 11.12 -20.45
CA TYR A 225 15.84 9.68 -20.71
C TYR A 225 16.06 8.89 -19.41
N ARG A 226 16.95 9.36 -18.53
CA ARG A 226 17.18 8.71 -17.23
C ARG A 226 15.93 8.70 -16.36
N THR A 227 15.20 9.83 -16.31
CA THR A 227 13.94 9.92 -15.56
C THR A 227 12.89 8.95 -16.10
N LEU A 228 12.76 8.83 -17.43
CA LEU A 228 11.84 7.88 -18.05
C LEU A 228 12.11 6.45 -17.60
N LEU A 229 13.36 5.99 -17.74
CA LEU A 229 13.70 4.62 -17.38
C LEU A 229 13.67 4.38 -15.86
N ALA A 230 14.08 5.35 -15.04
CA ALA A 230 14.06 5.24 -13.58
C ALA A 230 12.63 5.23 -13.00
N SER A 231 11.70 5.96 -13.62
CA SER A 231 10.29 5.97 -13.20
C SER A 231 9.48 4.78 -13.72
N ALA A 232 9.94 4.12 -14.79
CA ALA A 232 9.27 2.97 -15.37
C ALA A 232 9.16 1.80 -14.37
N ARG A 233 8.00 1.15 -14.36
CA ARG A 233 7.77 -0.05 -13.54
C ARG A 233 8.30 -1.32 -14.19
N VAL A 234 8.37 -1.32 -15.52
CA VAL A 234 8.95 -2.39 -16.32
C VAL A 234 9.86 -1.76 -17.36
N VAL A 235 11.11 -2.23 -17.44
CA VAL A 235 12.08 -1.82 -18.44
C VAL A 235 12.60 -3.09 -19.11
N LEU A 236 12.25 -3.29 -20.37
CA LEU A 236 12.71 -4.40 -21.20
C LEU A 236 13.57 -3.89 -22.36
N HIS A 237 14.43 -4.74 -22.85
CA HIS A 237 15.21 -4.48 -24.06
C HIS A 237 15.06 -5.64 -25.03
N THR A 238 14.85 -5.37 -26.31
CA THR A 238 14.63 -6.40 -27.34
C THR A 238 15.82 -7.36 -27.49
N ARG A 239 17.05 -6.88 -27.30
CA ARG A 239 18.27 -7.73 -27.29
C ARG A 239 18.23 -8.87 -26.26
N ASN A 240 17.41 -8.75 -25.23
CA ASN A 240 17.29 -9.74 -24.18
C ASN A 240 16.32 -10.88 -24.52
N GLY A 241 15.85 -10.95 -25.76
CA GLY A 241 14.92 -11.96 -26.24
C GLY A 241 13.45 -11.57 -26.03
N LYS A 242 12.57 -12.55 -26.20
CA LYS A 242 11.12 -12.36 -26.10
C LYS A 242 10.70 -11.86 -24.72
N ILE A 243 9.56 -11.18 -24.63
CA ILE A 243 9.02 -10.67 -23.36
C ILE A 243 8.81 -11.79 -22.33
N ALA A 244 8.35 -12.96 -22.77
CA ALA A 244 8.19 -14.14 -21.93
C ALA A 244 9.50 -14.58 -21.26
N ASP A 245 10.58 -14.65 -22.04
CA ASP A 245 11.89 -15.10 -21.54
C ASP A 245 12.47 -14.11 -20.51
N GLN A 246 12.22 -12.82 -20.71
CA GLN A 246 12.65 -11.77 -19.78
C GLN A 246 11.87 -11.84 -18.45
N ILE A 247 10.57 -12.10 -18.49
CA ILE A 247 9.72 -12.30 -17.30
C ILE A 247 10.16 -13.58 -16.56
N GLU A 248 10.39 -14.69 -17.26
CA GLU A 248 10.80 -15.96 -16.64
C GLU A 248 12.15 -15.83 -15.93
N ARG A 249 13.11 -15.15 -16.54
CA ARG A 249 14.41 -14.86 -15.89
C ARG A 249 14.24 -14.01 -14.62
N ALA A 250 13.37 -13.00 -14.66
CA ALA A 250 13.08 -12.18 -13.50
C ALA A 250 12.46 -12.99 -12.35
N GLU A 251 11.53 -13.89 -12.66
CA GLU A 251 10.90 -14.77 -11.66
C GLU A 251 11.89 -15.76 -11.06
N THR A 252 12.75 -16.35 -11.89
CA THR A 252 13.80 -17.27 -11.44
C THR A 252 14.78 -16.57 -10.49
N THR A 253 15.21 -15.35 -10.85
CA THR A 253 16.10 -14.54 -10.00
C THR A 253 15.43 -14.19 -8.67
N ALA A 254 14.14 -13.83 -8.67
CA ALA A 254 13.38 -13.53 -7.45
C ALA A 254 13.26 -14.74 -6.52
N LEU A 255 13.02 -15.93 -7.06
CA LEU A 255 12.97 -17.18 -6.29
C LEU A 255 14.31 -17.50 -5.64
N GLN A 256 15.42 -17.43 -6.40
CA GLN A 256 16.78 -17.66 -5.90
C GLN A 256 17.15 -16.68 -4.79
N ALA A 257 16.83 -15.39 -4.93
CA ALA A 257 17.08 -14.38 -3.91
C ALA A 257 16.28 -14.65 -2.62
N ARG A 258 15.04 -15.11 -2.75
CA ARG A 258 14.18 -15.49 -1.61
C ARG A 258 14.73 -16.70 -0.86
N ASP A 259 15.18 -17.72 -1.58
CA ASP A 259 15.77 -18.92 -0.99
C ASP A 259 17.09 -18.60 -0.27
N ALA A 260 17.91 -17.73 -0.84
CA ALA A 260 19.15 -17.26 -0.21
C ALA A 260 18.87 -16.48 1.10
N GLN A 261 17.81 -15.67 1.14
CA GLN A 261 17.41 -14.96 2.37
C GLN A 261 16.90 -15.88 3.47
N HIS A 262 16.23 -16.99 3.12
CA HIS A 262 15.71 -17.96 4.10
C HIS A 262 16.79 -18.91 4.63
N SER A 263 17.89 -19.11 3.90
CA SER A 263 19.02 -19.94 4.33
C SER A 263 20.02 -19.23 5.24
N GLY A 264 19.97 -17.90 5.33
CA GLY A 264 20.78 -17.10 6.22
C GLY A 264 20.27 -17.19 7.66
N LYS A 265 21.06 -17.81 8.59
CA LYS A 265 20.79 -17.67 10.02
C LYS A 265 20.81 -16.18 10.37
N PRO A 266 19.78 -15.65 11.08
CA PRO A 266 19.78 -14.25 11.49
C PRO A 266 21.00 -14.00 12.41
N THR A 267 21.98 -13.28 11.88
CA THR A 267 23.12 -12.82 12.67
C THR A 267 22.63 -11.66 13.52
N LEU A 268 22.40 -11.94 14.81
CA LEU A 268 22.00 -10.94 15.78
C LEU A 268 23.13 -9.93 15.96
N ALA A 269 22.98 -8.74 15.41
CA ALA A 269 23.87 -7.63 15.68
C ALA A 269 23.89 -7.34 17.18
N ARG A 270 25.10 -7.24 17.73
CA ARG A 270 25.40 -7.13 19.14
C ARG A 270 25.54 -5.64 19.51
N ASP A 271 24.41 -4.92 19.53
CA ASP A 271 24.37 -3.54 20.04
C ASP A 271 23.57 -3.48 21.33
N LEU A 272 24.30 -3.55 22.43
CA LEU A 272 23.79 -3.27 23.76
C LEU A 272 24.25 -1.86 24.15
N SER A 273 23.48 -0.83 23.81
CA SER A 273 23.63 0.47 24.47
C SER A 273 23.01 0.36 25.86
N THR A 274 23.84 0.42 26.90
CA THR A 274 23.40 0.51 28.29
C THR A 274 22.92 1.91 28.58
N ILE A 275 21.59 2.10 28.60
CA ILE A 275 20.96 3.32 29.09
C ILE A 275 20.88 3.17 30.63
N SER A 276 21.42 4.16 31.34
CA SER A 276 21.39 4.25 32.81
C SER A 276 19.94 4.29 33.32
N ALA A 277 19.58 3.33 34.19
CA ALA A 277 18.26 3.23 34.80
C ALA A 277 18.22 3.99 36.13
N GLY A 278 17.32 4.96 36.23
CA GLY A 278 16.95 5.58 37.52
C GLY A 278 16.01 4.66 38.31
N ARG A 279 16.21 4.54 39.64
CA ARG A 279 15.34 3.78 40.53
C ARG A 279 13.99 4.46 40.72
N SER A 280 12.89 3.74 40.53
CA SER A 280 11.54 4.11 40.99
C SER A 280 10.81 2.87 41.49
N SER A 281 10.23 3.01 42.65
CA SER A 281 9.44 1.94 43.32
C SER A 281 7.97 2.32 43.19
N LEU A 282 7.20 1.55 42.42
CA LEU A 282 5.75 1.32 42.59
C LEU A 282 5.16 0.78 41.27
N SER A 283 4.54 -0.38 41.36
CA SER A 283 3.67 -0.95 40.31
C SER A 283 2.54 0.03 40.05
N ARG A 284 2.32 0.37 38.78
CA ARG A 284 1.22 1.24 38.38
C ARG A 284 0.22 0.40 37.59
N ASP A 285 -0.78 -0.12 38.29
CA ASP A 285 -1.88 -0.82 37.63
C ASP A 285 -2.74 0.22 36.86
N ILE A 286 -3.00 -0.03 35.58
CA ILE A 286 -3.91 0.75 34.78
C ILE A 286 -5.33 0.25 35.04
N PRO A 287 -6.24 1.06 35.63
CA PRO A 287 -7.61 0.64 35.84
C PRO A 287 -8.31 0.31 34.51
N ALA A 288 -9.16 -0.72 34.51
CA ALA A 288 -9.91 -1.13 33.32
C ALA A 288 -11.21 -0.34 33.12
N ASP A 289 -11.63 0.42 34.11
CA ASP A 289 -12.88 1.17 34.19
C ASP A 289 -12.65 2.70 34.24
N GLY A 290 -13.71 3.45 34.50
CA GLY A 290 -13.69 4.92 34.62
C GLY A 290 -13.18 5.46 35.95
N ASN A 291 -12.57 4.62 36.82
CA ASN A 291 -12.13 5.10 38.13
C ASN A 291 -11.08 6.22 37.99
N GLY A 292 -11.28 7.32 38.69
CA GLY A 292 -10.45 8.53 38.61
C GLY A 292 -10.67 9.36 37.33
N LEU A 293 -11.79 9.17 36.61
CA LEU A 293 -12.15 9.96 35.42
C LEU A 293 -13.55 10.54 35.54
N SER A 294 -13.71 11.79 35.21
CA SER A 294 -15.01 12.45 35.09
C SER A 294 -15.64 12.23 33.69
N ASN A 295 -16.97 12.31 33.60
CA ASN A 295 -17.73 12.12 32.35
C ASN A 295 -17.42 10.82 31.61
N TRP A 296 -17.23 9.73 32.33
CA TRP A 296 -16.96 8.43 31.77
C TRP A 296 -18.09 7.92 30.88
N ASN A 297 -17.79 7.57 29.62
CA ASN A 297 -18.75 7.10 28.63
C ASN A 297 -18.66 5.61 28.29
N GLY A 298 -17.91 4.82 29.07
CA GLY A 298 -17.67 3.40 28.84
C GLY A 298 -16.36 3.08 28.15
N PHE A 299 -15.67 4.06 27.57
CA PHE A 299 -14.36 3.95 26.92
C PHE A 299 -13.38 5.00 27.41
N GLY A 300 -13.83 6.22 27.68
CA GLY A 300 -12.99 7.33 28.08
C GLY A 300 -13.73 8.37 28.91
N GLY A 301 -12.95 9.24 29.53
CA GLY A 301 -13.38 10.37 30.34
C GLY A 301 -12.24 11.36 30.54
N PHE A 302 -12.53 12.48 31.22
CA PHE A 302 -11.50 13.48 31.53
C PHE A 302 -10.82 13.14 32.86
N ASN A 303 -9.52 13.40 32.94
CA ASN A 303 -8.80 13.34 34.20
C ASN A 303 -9.21 14.48 35.16
N ASP A 304 -8.71 14.47 36.40
CA ASP A 304 -9.14 15.38 37.47
C ASP A 304 -8.95 16.85 37.15
N ASP A 305 -7.91 17.22 36.37
CA ASP A 305 -7.67 18.61 35.96
C ASP A 305 -8.40 19.03 34.67
N GLY A 306 -9.12 18.08 34.02
CA GLY A 306 -9.86 18.30 32.79
C GLY A 306 -9.02 18.56 31.54
N ARG A 307 -7.69 18.46 31.65
CA ARG A 307 -6.75 18.78 30.52
C ARG A 307 -6.50 17.62 29.59
N HIS A 308 -6.83 16.39 30.03
CA HIS A 308 -6.57 15.18 29.26
C HIS A 308 -7.84 14.38 29.12
N TYR A 309 -8.13 13.94 27.90
CA TYR A 309 -9.12 12.90 27.65
C TYR A 309 -8.44 11.55 27.67
N VAL A 310 -8.82 10.69 28.58
CA VAL A 310 -8.18 9.40 28.82
C VAL A 310 -9.08 8.28 28.34
N ILE A 311 -8.57 7.41 27.46
CA ILE A 311 -9.29 6.26 26.91
C ILE A 311 -8.62 4.99 27.42
N ARG A 312 -9.43 4.02 27.89
CA ARG A 312 -8.97 2.74 28.44
C ARG A 312 -9.49 1.58 27.61
N LEU A 313 -8.57 0.75 27.12
CA LEU A 313 -8.85 -0.40 26.28
C LEU A 313 -8.24 -1.67 26.88
N THR A 314 -9.07 -2.68 27.08
CA THR A 314 -8.65 -3.99 27.61
C THR A 314 -8.98 -5.10 26.62
N GLY A 315 -8.16 -6.13 26.55
CA GLY A 315 -8.39 -7.28 25.69
C GLY A 315 -8.53 -6.86 24.21
N THR A 316 -9.65 -7.19 23.61
CA THR A 316 -9.99 -6.84 22.21
C THR A 316 -10.90 -5.60 22.10
N LYS A 317 -11.19 -4.92 23.23
CA LYS A 317 -12.10 -3.77 23.26
C LYS A 317 -11.50 -2.61 22.48
N THR A 318 -12.28 -1.99 21.61
CA THR A 318 -11.91 -0.79 20.82
C THR A 318 -12.99 0.26 20.96
N THR A 319 -12.66 1.53 20.72
CA THR A 319 -13.66 2.59 20.60
C THR A 319 -14.61 2.35 19.42
N PRO A 320 -15.86 2.82 19.43
CA PRO A 320 -16.81 2.61 18.33
C PRO A 320 -16.29 3.10 16.98
N GLN A 321 -15.57 4.21 16.99
CA GLN A 321 -14.82 4.78 15.87
C GLN A 321 -13.38 5.05 16.30
N PRO A 322 -12.41 5.21 15.40
CA PRO A 322 -11.09 5.70 15.74
C PRO A 322 -11.19 7.15 16.24
N TRP A 323 -11.30 7.33 17.55
CA TRP A 323 -11.21 8.67 18.13
C TRP A 323 -9.78 9.16 17.99
N ILE A 324 -9.61 10.33 17.38
CA ILE A 324 -8.29 10.86 17.03
C ILE A 324 -7.99 12.15 17.80
N ASN A 325 -6.69 12.34 18.04
CA ASN A 325 -6.11 13.62 18.43
C ASN A 325 -5.21 14.11 17.28
N VAL A 326 -5.39 15.36 16.88
CA VAL A 326 -4.56 16.02 15.86
C VAL A 326 -3.57 16.95 16.56
N ILE A 327 -2.30 16.77 16.25
CA ILE A 327 -1.19 17.52 16.82
C ILE A 327 -0.36 18.10 15.68
N SER A 328 -0.28 19.42 15.60
CA SER A 328 0.38 20.09 14.47
C SER A 328 0.92 21.47 14.85
N ASN A 329 1.92 21.90 14.10
CA ASN A 329 2.30 23.29 13.94
C ASN A 329 1.85 23.82 12.57
N GLU A 330 2.31 24.99 12.15
CA GLU A 330 1.91 25.63 10.88
C GLU A 330 2.25 24.78 9.64
N SER A 331 3.32 24.00 9.67
CA SER A 331 3.89 23.33 8.50
C SER A 331 3.98 21.81 8.57
N PHE A 332 3.64 21.23 9.73
CA PHE A 332 3.84 19.81 9.99
C PHE A 332 2.83 19.30 11.01
N GLY A 333 2.41 18.06 10.89
CA GLY A 333 1.50 17.48 11.85
C GLY A 333 1.34 15.98 11.71
N PHE A 334 0.67 15.41 12.69
CA PHE A 334 0.19 14.04 12.66
C PHE A 334 -1.14 13.94 13.38
N HIS A 335 -1.91 12.91 13.06
CA HIS A 335 -2.95 12.48 13.97
C HIS A 335 -2.66 11.10 14.53
N THR A 336 -3.23 10.81 15.68
CA THR A 336 -3.17 9.46 16.27
C THR A 336 -4.51 9.09 16.88
N SER A 337 -4.90 7.83 16.70
CA SER A 337 -6.14 7.31 17.25
C SER A 337 -5.98 6.84 18.70
N ALA A 338 -7.10 6.57 19.37
CA ALA A 338 -7.14 5.96 20.70
C ALA A 338 -6.35 4.65 20.82
N GLU A 339 -6.16 3.94 19.71
CA GLU A 339 -5.39 2.68 19.64
C GLU A 339 -3.94 2.91 19.23
N GLY A 340 -3.59 4.15 18.85
CA GLY A 340 -2.26 4.53 18.42
C GLY A 340 -2.01 4.39 16.91
N ALA A 341 -3.02 4.11 16.09
CA ALA A 341 -2.83 4.23 14.64
C ALA A 341 -2.65 5.70 14.28
N ALA A 342 -1.57 5.99 13.56
CA ALA A 342 -1.18 7.35 13.23
C ALA A 342 -0.77 7.49 11.78
N PHE A 343 -0.88 8.71 11.25
CA PHE A 343 -0.19 9.14 10.04
C PHE A 343 0.35 10.55 10.22
N THR A 344 1.45 10.83 9.55
CA THR A 344 2.19 12.08 9.64
C THR A 344 2.23 12.76 8.27
N TRP A 345 2.15 14.09 8.24
CA TRP A 345 2.21 14.89 7.02
C TRP A 345 3.10 16.12 7.20
N SER A 346 3.53 16.71 6.09
CA SER A 346 4.18 18.03 6.05
C SER A 346 3.48 18.90 5.03
N ARG A 347 3.26 20.19 5.35
CA ARG A 347 2.59 21.22 4.53
C ARG A 347 1.12 20.92 4.22
N ASN A 348 0.81 19.79 3.64
CA ASN A 348 -0.54 19.42 3.24
C ASN A 348 -0.82 17.96 3.63
N SER A 349 -1.85 17.74 4.44
CA SER A 349 -2.20 16.42 4.97
C SER A 349 -2.76 15.45 3.90
N ARG A 350 -3.17 15.96 2.75
CA ARG A 350 -3.65 15.17 1.62
C ARG A 350 -2.55 14.92 0.60
N ASP A 351 -1.85 15.99 0.20
CA ASP A 351 -0.98 15.95 -0.97
C ASP A 351 0.47 15.59 -0.61
N TYR A 352 0.84 15.75 0.67
CA TYR A 352 2.16 15.36 1.15
C TYR A 352 2.10 14.58 2.48
N GLN A 353 1.51 13.41 2.42
CA GLN A 353 1.58 12.44 3.50
C GLN A 353 3.02 11.89 3.57
N LEU A 354 3.62 11.89 4.75
CA LEU A 354 4.90 11.21 4.99
C LEU A 354 4.67 9.73 5.25
N THR A 355 3.64 9.39 6.02
CA THR A 355 3.18 8.02 6.28
C THR A 355 1.71 7.87 5.91
N PRO A 356 1.22 6.66 5.56
CA PRO A 356 -0.10 6.51 4.98
C PRO A 356 -1.22 6.67 6.01
N TRP A 357 -2.28 7.33 5.61
CA TRP A 357 -3.56 7.32 6.31
C TRP A 357 -4.47 6.23 5.72
N SER A 358 -4.82 5.22 6.53
CA SER A 358 -5.69 4.14 6.07
C SER A 358 -7.10 4.62 5.74
N ASN A 359 -7.58 5.66 6.42
CA ASN A 359 -8.97 6.16 6.34
C ASN A 359 -10.02 5.02 6.43
N ASP A 360 -9.69 4.01 7.22
CA ASP A 360 -10.54 2.82 7.42
C ASP A 360 -10.96 2.76 8.89
N PRO A 361 -12.22 3.12 9.19
CA PRO A 361 -12.71 3.15 10.58
C PRO A 361 -12.83 1.75 11.20
N VAL A 362 -12.80 0.69 10.41
CA VAL A 362 -12.93 -0.69 10.88
C VAL A 362 -11.58 -1.27 11.29
N THR A 363 -10.62 -1.27 10.38
CA THR A 363 -9.30 -1.86 10.63
C THR A 363 -8.35 -0.89 11.31
N ASN A 364 -8.48 0.42 11.03
CA ASN A 364 -7.64 1.49 11.59
C ASN A 364 -6.13 1.13 11.51
N ARG A 365 -5.69 0.69 10.34
CA ARG A 365 -4.34 0.17 10.12
C ARG A 365 -3.29 1.28 10.30
N PRO A 366 -2.27 1.08 11.16
CA PRO A 366 -1.21 2.06 11.35
C PRO A 366 -0.24 2.07 10.17
N GLY A 367 0.20 3.25 9.75
CA GLY A 367 1.27 3.45 8.77
C GLY A 367 2.65 3.67 9.41
N GLU A 368 2.68 3.80 10.72
CA GLU A 368 3.89 4.00 11.53
C GLU A 368 3.69 3.40 12.93
N GLY A 369 4.78 3.05 13.61
CA GLY A 369 4.67 2.49 14.94
C GLY A 369 6.00 2.08 15.59
N LEU A 370 5.91 1.72 16.86
CA LEU A 370 7.01 1.14 17.63
C LEU A 370 6.70 -0.32 17.96
N TYR A 371 7.66 -1.19 17.67
CA TYR A 371 7.61 -2.60 18.02
C TYR A 371 8.67 -2.88 19.09
N ILE A 372 8.31 -3.68 20.07
CA ILE A 372 9.21 -4.13 21.13
C ILE A 372 9.27 -5.65 21.06
N TYR A 373 10.47 -6.19 20.84
CA TYR A 373 10.71 -7.63 20.84
C TYR A 373 11.34 -8.05 22.16
N ASP A 374 10.69 -8.98 22.84
CA ASP A 374 11.19 -9.56 24.08
C ASP A 374 11.96 -10.85 23.79
N HIS A 375 13.27 -10.84 24.06
CA HIS A 375 14.13 -11.99 23.81
C HIS A 375 13.83 -13.19 24.70
N SER A 376 13.22 -12.98 25.86
CA SER A 376 12.90 -14.06 26.80
C SER A 376 11.69 -14.88 26.37
N SER A 377 10.65 -14.19 25.85
CA SER A 377 9.41 -14.81 25.38
C SER A 377 9.38 -15.08 23.88
N GLY A 378 10.31 -14.52 23.10
CA GLY A 378 10.32 -14.61 21.63
C GLY A 378 9.14 -13.89 20.96
N LYS A 379 8.45 -12.98 21.67
CA LYS A 379 7.24 -12.31 21.20
C LYS A 379 7.47 -10.82 20.99
N ALA A 380 6.81 -10.27 19.95
CA ALA A 380 6.70 -8.85 19.74
C ALA A 380 5.43 -8.30 20.40
N PHE A 381 5.50 -7.06 20.90
CA PHE A 381 4.39 -6.30 21.45
C PHE A 381 4.61 -4.80 21.19
N SER A 382 3.64 -3.96 21.51
CA SER A 382 3.73 -2.51 21.32
C SER A 382 3.03 -1.77 22.46
N PRO A 383 3.48 -0.57 22.83
CA PRO A 383 2.71 0.31 23.72
C PRO A 383 1.41 0.79 23.08
N MET A 384 1.25 0.67 21.77
CA MET A 384 0.08 1.06 20.99
C MET A 384 -0.70 -0.17 20.51
N ALA A 385 -1.98 -0.25 20.87
CA ALA A 385 -2.82 -1.39 20.56
C ALA A 385 -3.03 -1.63 19.04
N ALA A 386 -2.97 -0.58 18.22
CA ALA A 386 -3.12 -0.70 16.76
C ALA A 386 -1.91 -1.35 16.09
N VAL A 387 -0.71 -1.24 16.66
CA VAL A 387 0.54 -1.76 16.06
C VAL A 387 0.67 -3.25 16.30
N VAL A 388 0.68 -3.67 17.57
CA VAL A 388 0.61 -5.09 17.97
C VAL A 388 -0.28 -5.16 19.20
N ARG A 389 -1.48 -5.71 19.03
CA ARG A 389 -2.39 -5.89 20.16
C ARG A 389 -2.09 -7.19 20.88
N ASP A 390 -1.82 -7.08 22.18
CA ASP A 390 -1.74 -8.22 23.09
C ASP A 390 -3.00 -8.19 23.97
N PRO A 391 -3.89 -9.21 23.89
CA PRO A 391 -5.13 -9.25 24.68
C PRO A 391 -4.90 -9.32 26.20
N SER A 392 -3.69 -9.69 26.63
CA SER A 392 -3.33 -9.71 28.06
C SER A 392 -2.92 -8.36 28.60
N MET A 393 -2.73 -7.35 27.72
CA MET A 393 -2.33 -6.01 28.10
C MET A 393 -3.53 -5.08 28.28
N THR A 394 -3.36 -4.11 29.17
CA THR A 394 -4.23 -2.92 29.26
C THR A 394 -3.53 -1.75 28.59
N TYR A 395 -4.30 -1.02 27.78
CA TYR A 395 -3.84 0.14 27.05
C TYR A 395 -4.61 1.39 27.49
N GLU A 396 -3.91 2.48 27.69
CA GLU A 396 -4.48 3.75 28.04
C GLU A 396 -3.93 4.84 27.11
N ALA A 397 -4.82 5.58 26.43
CA ALA A 397 -4.43 6.71 25.59
C ALA A 397 -4.82 8.01 26.30
N TRP A 398 -3.86 8.90 26.48
CA TRP A 398 -4.02 10.24 27.06
C TRP A 398 -3.89 11.26 25.96
N HIS A 399 -4.99 11.87 25.55
CA HIS A 399 -5.02 12.90 24.55
C HIS A 399 -5.09 14.27 25.23
N GLY A 400 -4.08 15.07 25.05
CA GLY A 400 -3.98 16.44 25.54
C GLY A 400 -3.80 17.43 24.39
N GLN A 401 -3.77 18.72 24.73
CA GLN A 401 -3.47 19.78 23.77
C GLN A 401 -1.98 19.76 23.41
N GLY A 402 -1.67 19.44 22.17
CA GLY A 402 -0.30 19.38 21.65
C GLY A 402 0.48 18.10 21.94
N PHE A 403 -0.13 17.08 22.55
CA PHE A 403 0.52 15.79 22.78
C PHE A 403 -0.47 14.63 22.88
N SER A 404 0.04 13.41 22.71
CA SER A 404 -0.65 12.16 23.06
C SER A 404 0.32 11.22 23.75
N THR A 405 -0.11 10.59 24.84
CA THR A 405 0.67 9.58 25.55
C THR A 405 -0.08 8.26 25.57
N PHE A 406 0.59 7.20 25.13
CA PHE A 406 0.10 5.83 25.21
C PHE A 406 0.78 5.12 26.37
N ARG A 407 -0.01 4.66 27.32
CA ARG A 407 0.44 3.88 28.47
C ARG A 407 -0.03 2.46 28.32
N SER A 408 0.84 1.53 28.62
CA SER A 408 0.49 0.11 28.62
C SER A 408 1.32 -0.66 29.62
N GLN A 409 0.74 -1.78 30.06
CA GLN A 409 1.41 -2.68 31.01
C GLN A 409 1.38 -4.10 30.49
N ARG A 410 2.54 -4.77 30.56
CA ARG A 410 2.72 -6.18 30.21
C ARG A 410 3.51 -6.88 31.30
N GLY A 411 2.80 -7.60 32.18
CA GLY A 411 3.42 -8.18 33.37
C GLY A 411 4.14 -7.10 34.20
N PRO A 412 5.44 -7.26 34.50
CA PRO A 412 6.17 -6.29 35.29
C PRO A 412 6.64 -5.05 34.50
N LEU A 413 6.44 -5.02 33.18
CA LEU A 413 6.85 -3.90 32.34
C LEU A 413 5.73 -2.88 32.19
N SER A 414 6.03 -1.63 32.53
CA SER A 414 5.20 -0.47 32.25
C SER A 414 5.86 0.38 31.14
N MET A 415 5.07 0.84 30.20
CA MET A 415 5.52 1.61 29.05
C MET A 415 4.70 2.88 28.88
N ASP A 416 5.39 4.00 28.71
CA ASP A 416 4.82 5.29 28.37
C ASP A 416 5.45 5.79 27.06
N LEU A 417 4.65 5.88 25.98
CA LEU A 417 5.07 6.45 24.71
C LEU A 417 4.36 7.79 24.48
N THR A 418 5.13 8.87 24.48
CA THR A 418 4.59 10.22 24.27
C THR A 418 5.01 10.73 22.90
N HIS A 419 4.05 11.30 22.16
CA HIS A 419 4.23 11.97 20.89
C HIS A 419 3.91 13.45 21.01
N VAL A 420 4.77 14.31 20.47
CA VAL A 420 4.58 15.75 20.33
C VAL A 420 5.08 16.21 18.97
N VAL A 421 4.66 17.38 18.53
CA VAL A 421 5.27 18.12 17.41
C VAL A 421 5.99 19.31 17.98
N ASP A 422 7.19 19.59 17.49
CA ASP A 422 7.92 20.81 17.83
C ASP A 422 7.08 22.03 17.42
N PRO A 423 6.96 23.09 18.23
CA PRO A 423 6.14 24.27 17.91
C PRO A 423 6.56 25.01 16.64
N VAL A 424 7.83 24.93 16.24
CA VAL A 424 8.43 25.68 15.13
C VAL A 424 8.91 24.76 14.02
N ASP A 425 9.68 23.73 14.37
CA ASP A 425 10.29 22.83 13.41
C ASP A 425 9.33 21.72 12.94
N PRO A 426 9.46 21.25 11.67
CA PRO A 426 8.64 20.17 11.13
C PRO A 426 9.09 18.80 11.64
N VAL A 427 9.04 18.60 12.96
CA VAL A 427 9.57 17.41 13.64
C VAL A 427 8.53 16.84 14.62
N LYS A 428 8.28 15.54 14.50
CA LYS A 428 7.56 14.72 15.47
C LYS A 428 8.56 14.05 16.40
N LEU A 429 8.43 14.29 17.67
CA LEU A 429 9.21 13.65 18.72
C LEU A 429 8.41 12.52 19.37
N SER A 430 9.02 11.34 19.46
CA SER A 430 8.44 10.16 20.07
C SER A 430 9.33 9.68 21.21
N ARG A 431 8.87 9.81 22.45
CA ARG A 431 9.66 9.41 23.63
C ARG A 431 9.04 8.19 24.28
N LEU A 432 9.76 7.06 24.23
CA LEU A 432 9.38 5.83 24.92
C LEU A 432 10.12 5.75 26.28
N ARG A 433 9.35 5.54 27.36
CA ARG A 433 9.85 5.17 28.68
C ARG A 433 9.41 3.74 28.97
N ILE A 434 10.33 2.92 29.40
CA ILE A 434 10.06 1.54 29.84
C ILE A 434 10.56 1.40 31.26
N GLN A 435 9.69 0.90 32.14
CA GLN A 435 10.04 0.62 33.52
C GLN A 435 9.77 -0.85 33.82
N ASN A 436 10.74 -1.50 34.42
CA ASN A 436 10.65 -2.89 34.85
C ASN A 436 10.47 -2.92 36.38
N TYR A 437 9.33 -3.36 36.83
CA TYR A 437 9.01 -3.56 38.25
C TYR A 437 9.30 -4.98 38.73
N GLY A 438 9.80 -5.86 37.85
CA GLY A 438 10.16 -7.23 38.18
C GLY A 438 11.52 -7.33 38.87
N SER A 439 11.78 -8.49 39.45
CA SER A 439 13.04 -8.81 40.13
C SER A 439 14.18 -9.20 39.17
N SER A 440 13.88 -9.47 37.91
CA SER A 440 14.84 -9.91 36.88
C SER A 440 14.99 -8.93 35.76
N ALA A 441 16.20 -8.81 35.21
CA ALA A 441 16.46 -7.99 34.04
C ALA A 441 15.76 -8.57 32.81
N VAL A 442 15.20 -7.70 31.95
CA VAL A 442 14.55 -8.07 30.70
C VAL A 442 15.37 -7.53 29.51
N ARG A 443 15.59 -8.36 28.50
CA ARG A 443 16.29 -7.98 27.26
C ARG A 443 15.25 -7.67 26.18
N LEU A 444 15.21 -6.43 25.74
CA LEU A 444 14.27 -5.94 24.74
C LEU A 444 15.03 -5.40 23.52
N ARG A 445 14.43 -5.51 22.35
CA ARG A 445 14.85 -4.81 21.15
C ARG A 445 13.69 -3.96 20.67
N ILE A 446 13.98 -2.69 20.35
CA ILE A 446 12.98 -1.70 19.96
C ILE A 446 13.18 -1.38 18.48
N TYR A 447 12.09 -1.36 17.72
CA TYR A 447 12.08 -1.02 16.31
C TYR A 447 11.11 0.15 16.09
N ALA A 448 11.59 1.24 15.53
CA ALA A 448 10.77 2.30 14.98
C ALA A 448 10.49 1.97 13.50
N TYR A 449 9.25 2.10 13.08
CA TYR A 449 8.80 1.80 11.74
C TYR A 449 8.02 2.98 11.18
N ALA A 450 8.32 3.36 9.94
CA ALA A 450 7.55 4.32 9.16
C ALA A 450 7.42 3.78 7.73
N GLU A 451 6.19 3.67 7.23
CA GLU A 451 5.93 3.35 5.83
C GLU A 451 5.90 4.66 5.04
N TRP A 452 6.91 4.91 4.22
CA TRP A 452 6.99 6.16 3.48
C TRP A 452 5.98 6.24 2.34
N VAL A 453 5.33 7.40 2.21
CA VAL A 453 4.44 7.76 1.09
C VAL A 453 5.01 8.93 0.30
N LEU A 454 5.45 9.99 0.96
CA LEU A 454 6.02 11.21 0.37
C LEU A 454 5.20 11.72 -0.83
N GLY A 455 3.89 11.79 -0.64
CA GLY A 455 2.91 12.18 -1.66
C GLY A 455 1.48 11.86 -1.24
N THR A 456 0.58 11.64 -2.20
CA THR A 456 -0.86 11.44 -1.96
C THR A 456 -1.21 10.00 -1.55
N HIS A 457 -0.62 9.00 -2.22
CA HIS A 457 -0.95 7.60 -2.02
C HIS A 457 0.27 6.70 -2.23
N ARG A 458 0.45 5.72 -1.35
CA ARG A 458 1.52 4.74 -1.43
C ARG A 458 1.59 4.02 -2.78
N SER A 459 0.44 3.64 -3.33
CA SER A 459 0.40 2.93 -4.63
C SER A 459 0.97 3.74 -5.80
N ARG A 460 0.94 5.07 -5.72
CA ARG A 460 1.52 5.96 -6.73
C ARG A 460 3.01 6.20 -6.49
N THR A 461 3.43 6.31 -5.23
CA THR A 461 4.76 6.80 -4.88
C THR A 461 5.77 5.71 -4.52
N SER A 462 5.32 4.51 -4.15
CA SER A 462 6.22 3.44 -3.66
C SER A 462 7.36 3.07 -4.65
N GLY A 463 7.16 3.30 -5.94
CA GLY A 463 8.17 3.04 -6.96
C GLY A 463 9.19 4.17 -7.18
N THR A 464 8.99 5.34 -6.57
CA THR A 464 9.82 6.54 -6.77
C THR A 464 10.46 7.07 -5.48
N ILE A 465 10.20 6.44 -4.34
CA ILE A 465 10.83 6.78 -3.07
C ILE A 465 12.24 6.20 -3.02
N ILE A 466 13.20 7.04 -2.71
CA ILE A 466 14.62 6.69 -2.56
C ILE A 466 14.98 6.76 -1.09
N PRO A 467 15.13 5.62 -0.39
CA PRO A 467 15.66 5.59 0.96
C PRO A 467 17.19 5.70 0.95
N SER A 468 17.75 6.33 1.96
CA SER A 468 19.19 6.39 2.21
C SER A 468 19.48 6.44 3.72
N GLN A 469 20.73 6.29 4.10
CA GLN A 469 21.16 6.45 5.48
C GLN A 469 22.25 7.51 5.55
N ASP A 470 22.09 8.45 6.47
CA ASP A 470 23.14 9.41 6.75
C ASP A 470 24.28 8.75 7.54
N ALA A 471 25.49 8.76 6.98
CA ALA A 471 26.63 8.08 7.55
C ALA A 471 27.12 8.73 8.88
N ALA A 472 26.86 10.02 9.07
CA ALA A 472 27.31 10.73 10.25
C ALA A 472 26.39 10.52 11.45
N THR A 473 25.09 10.53 11.24
CA THR A 473 24.08 10.44 12.31
C THR A 473 23.43 9.06 12.42
N GLY A 474 23.53 8.23 11.37
CA GLY A 474 22.81 6.97 11.26
C GLY A 474 21.32 7.13 10.92
N ALA A 475 20.83 8.36 10.74
CA ALA A 475 19.44 8.62 10.43
C ALA A 475 19.04 7.99 9.10
N LEU A 476 17.84 7.40 9.05
CA LEU A 476 17.23 6.91 7.82
C LEU A 476 16.53 8.06 7.13
N LEU A 477 16.92 8.33 5.89
CA LEU A 477 16.39 9.41 5.07
C LEU A 477 15.51 8.83 3.96
N ALA A 478 14.55 9.62 3.48
CA ALA A 478 13.74 9.28 2.32
C ALA A 478 13.41 10.52 1.50
N THR A 479 13.53 10.40 0.18
CA THR A 479 13.17 11.44 -0.79
C THR A 479 12.25 10.89 -1.86
N ASN A 480 11.47 11.75 -2.51
CA ASN A 480 10.70 11.41 -3.69
C ASN A 480 10.92 12.48 -4.78
N PRO A 481 12.04 12.43 -5.52
CA PRO A 481 12.37 13.44 -6.53
C PRO A 481 11.30 13.57 -7.63
N TYR A 482 10.52 12.51 -7.86
CA TYR A 482 9.47 12.47 -8.87
C TYR A 482 8.25 13.32 -8.52
N ASN A 483 8.05 13.64 -7.23
CA ASN A 483 6.94 14.48 -6.80
C ASN A 483 7.11 15.91 -7.34
N LEU A 484 6.05 16.46 -7.96
CA LEU A 484 6.08 17.78 -8.61
C LEU A 484 6.33 18.92 -7.62
N ASP A 485 5.56 18.93 -6.52
CA ASP A 485 5.52 20.07 -5.59
C ASP A 485 6.52 19.92 -4.45
N PHE A 486 6.78 18.67 -4.01
CA PHE A 486 7.55 18.37 -2.79
C PHE A 486 8.82 17.56 -3.07
N GLY A 487 9.23 17.40 -4.35
CA GLY A 487 10.37 16.54 -4.73
C GLY A 487 11.73 16.95 -4.14
N GLY A 488 11.88 18.20 -3.73
CA GLY A 488 13.10 18.68 -3.07
C GLY A 488 13.15 18.46 -1.55
N ARG A 489 12.12 17.80 -0.95
CA ARG A 489 12.05 17.57 0.50
C ARG A 489 12.63 16.23 0.89
N VAL A 490 13.21 16.20 2.09
CA VAL A 490 13.77 14.99 2.70
C VAL A 490 12.98 14.69 3.97
N ALA A 491 12.44 13.47 4.08
CA ALA A 491 11.92 12.94 5.33
C ALA A 491 13.00 12.14 6.04
N PHE A 492 12.93 12.07 7.38
CA PHE A 492 13.88 11.30 8.16
C PHE A 492 13.22 10.54 9.31
N LEU A 493 13.88 9.48 9.75
CA LEU A 493 13.61 8.73 10.99
C LEU A 493 14.96 8.50 11.69
N ALA A 494 15.11 8.99 12.93
CA ALA A 494 16.32 8.88 13.73
C ALA A 494 16.02 8.49 15.20
#